data_80e957367b9582bb23b319124854ba7c
#
_entry.id   80e957367b9582bb23b319124854ba7c
#
_cell.length_a   1.000
_cell.length_b   1.000
_cell.length_c   1.000
_cell.angle_alpha   90.00
_cell.angle_beta   90.00
_cell.angle_gamma   90.00
#
_symmetry.space_group_name_H-M   'P 1'
#
loop_
_entity.id
_entity.type
_entity.pdbx_description
1 polymer ?
#
loop_
_entity_poly.entity_id
_entity_poly.type
_entity_poly.pdbx_seq_one_letter_code
_entity_poly.pdbx_strand_id
1 'polypeptide(L)'
;MHPKSAAIFISVLAILASCERHGTEPWHNNGVEPGGGTDEYPTKEATFKAYADTRSSLITGDGICTVQWGELDKIGIWDGKKMETFTNVTAPGREGTFKGEVTVKDNPDDMFFTDYFYAVSPYPETFTDEGNNITEFAFHLQNRFVSPEPGQVPEGSIISIATVLAGLKGTLNFYNVLSFLRLTVKDSEVRTLKLRAHGPVVGKVEINPISRIVQSAEKARKDSAWVISLSGIGGTGTSEYYIPTLPGTHHTDIFMASEGTEDSPTVILGDYAFMTARMQVTDYRTITSPGSGNCRKVSSITVDGDYVLISDNGFDIIKLDVDGNDARLTIETPGKESVFTDLTVFDLKLIPCEDGAYYIRYYDPAGIKADGKIFHNLFLSNSSGCLAPSRLDDENAVPDNENLKKAKADSYKIYLIEK
;
A
#
# COMPACT_ATOMS: atom_id res chain seq x y z
N MET A 1 7.53 55.53 -34.43
CA MET A 1 6.24 54.93 -34.02
C MET A 1 6.50 53.63 -33.34
N HIS A 2 6.44 53.59 -32.01
CA HIS A 2 6.58 52.40 -31.22
C HIS A 2 5.19 51.84 -30.92
N PRO A 3 4.92 50.54 -31.03
CA PRO A 3 3.73 49.95 -30.42
C PRO A 3 4.05 49.56 -28.96
N LYS A 4 3.17 49.91 -28.08
CA LYS A 4 3.15 49.66 -26.63
C LYS A 4 2.89 48.17 -26.39
N SER A 5 3.77 47.56 -25.61
CA SER A 5 3.53 46.22 -25.03
C SER A 5 2.47 46.34 -23.95
N ALA A 6 1.36 45.67 -24.12
CA ALA A 6 0.36 45.44 -23.07
C ALA A 6 0.77 44.19 -22.26
N ALA A 7 1.11 44.42 -21.02
CA ALA A 7 1.31 43.32 -20.06
C ALA A 7 -0.05 42.78 -19.64
N ILE A 8 -0.31 41.52 -20.00
CA ILE A 8 -1.47 40.76 -19.52
C ILE A 8 -1.08 40.18 -18.16
N PHE A 9 -1.66 40.73 -17.11
CA PHE A 9 -1.65 40.12 -15.76
C PHE A 9 -2.63 38.93 -15.80
N ILE A 10 -2.10 37.72 -15.85
CA ILE A 10 -2.89 36.53 -15.59
C ILE A 10 -2.88 36.34 -14.07
N SER A 11 -4.00 36.67 -13.45
CA SER A 11 -4.27 36.30 -12.07
C SER A 11 -4.50 34.79 -12.02
N VAL A 12 -3.53 34.05 -11.53
CA VAL A 12 -3.71 32.63 -11.19
C VAL A 12 -4.56 32.61 -9.92
N LEU A 13 -5.84 32.35 -10.10
CA LEU A 13 -6.75 32.04 -9.02
C LEU A 13 -6.41 30.63 -8.56
N ALA A 14 -5.68 30.52 -7.46
CA ALA A 14 -5.47 29.24 -6.78
C ALA A 14 -6.83 28.75 -6.29
N ILE A 15 -7.41 27.81 -7.00
CA ILE A 15 -8.55 27.02 -6.51
C ILE A 15 -7.95 26.08 -5.47
N LEU A 16 -8.09 26.47 -4.20
CA LEU A 16 -7.97 25.55 -3.07
C LEU A 16 -9.11 24.55 -3.21
N ALA A 17 -8.85 23.44 -3.90
CA ALA A 17 -9.64 22.24 -3.75
C ALA A 17 -9.37 21.73 -2.33
N SER A 18 -10.20 22.17 -1.38
CA SER A 18 -10.29 21.50 -0.10
C SER A 18 -10.75 20.08 -0.38
N CYS A 19 -9.83 19.13 -0.31
CA CYS A 19 -10.21 17.76 -0.06
C CYS A 19 -10.94 17.77 1.28
N GLU A 20 -12.26 17.73 1.25
CA GLU A 20 -13.04 17.32 2.39
C GLU A 20 -12.57 15.91 2.75
N ARG A 21 -11.68 15.84 3.73
CA ARG A 21 -11.48 14.60 4.47
C ARG A 21 -12.84 14.25 5.03
N HIS A 22 -13.44 13.18 4.54
CA HIS A 22 -14.52 12.51 5.24
C HIS A 22 -14.07 12.38 6.69
N GLY A 23 -14.83 12.98 7.59
CA GLY A 23 -14.55 12.99 9.01
C GLY A 23 -14.42 11.55 9.49
N THR A 24 -13.20 11.16 9.75
CA THR A 24 -12.94 10.04 10.62
C THR A 24 -13.33 10.50 12.00
N GLU A 25 -14.32 9.82 12.58
CA GLU A 25 -14.67 9.99 13.97
C GLU A 25 -13.40 9.90 14.84
N PRO A 26 -13.35 10.60 16.00
CA PRO A 26 -12.21 10.53 16.88
C PRO A 26 -11.98 9.07 17.26
N TRP A 27 -10.76 8.61 17.03
CA TRP A 27 -10.30 7.25 17.22
C TRP A 27 -10.63 6.77 18.64
N HIS A 28 -11.53 5.79 18.72
CA HIS A 28 -11.75 5.08 19.96
C HIS A 28 -10.60 4.09 20.19
N ASN A 29 -9.92 4.27 21.27
CA ASN A 29 -9.00 3.29 21.85
C ASN A 29 -9.76 1.96 22.07
N ASN A 30 -9.49 0.91 21.27
CA ASN A 30 -10.03 -0.43 21.47
C ASN A 30 -9.26 -1.21 22.55
N GLY A 31 -8.60 -0.51 23.46
CA GLY A 31 -8.10 -1.08 24.70
C GLY A 31 -9.24 -1.28 25.70
N VAL A 32 -9.30 -2.45 26.28
CA VAL A 32 -10.18 -2.81 27.42
C VAL A 32 -10.35 -1.63 28.34
N GLU A 33 -11.60 -1.21 28.61
CA GLU A 33 -11.88 -0.19 29.62
C GLU A 33 -11.27 -0.64 30.95
N PRO A 34 -10.27 0.07 31.50
CA PRO A 34 -9.88 -0.14 32.88
C PRO A 34 -11.00 0.39 33.73
N GLY A 35 -11.47 -0.40 34.66
CA GLY A 35 -12.52 -0.02 35.59
C GLY A 35 -12.31 1.35 36.23
N GLY A 36 -13.30 2.17 36.13
CA GLY A 36 -13.65 3.42 36.74
C GLY A 36 -12.66 4.10 37.67
N GLY A 37 -12.00 5.11 37.14
CA GLY A 37 -11.28 6.15 37.80
C GLY A 37 -10.59 6.98 36.73
N THR A 38 -11.11 8.15 36.38
CA THR A 38 -10.38 9.12 35.57
C THR A 38 -9.30 9.73 36.44
N ASP A 39 -8.18 9.03 36.62
CA ASP A 39 -6.98 9.64 37.16
C ASP A 39 -6.45 10.61 36.10
N GLU A 40 -6.94 11.83 36.13
CA GLU A 40 -6.49 12.92 35.28
C GLU A 40 -5.15 13.40 35.83
N TYR A 41 -4.07 12.83 35.28
CA TYR A 41 -2.72 13.26 35.66
C TYR A 41 -2.46 14.66 35.12
N PRO A 42 -1.73 15.50 35.90
CA PRO A 42 -1.36 16.83 35.43
C PRO A 42 -0.47 16.76 34.18
N THR A 43 -0.57 17.77 33.33
CA THR A 43 0.28 17.93 32.16
C THR A 43 1.22 19.11 32.30
N LYS A 44 2.35 19.07 31.59
CA LYS A 44 3.30 20.20 31.49
C LYS A 44 3.71 20.40 30.04
N GLU A 45 3.84 21.67 29.65
CA GLU A 45 4.39 22.03 28.34
C GLU A 45 5.82 21.49 28.21
N ALA A 46 6.06 20.82 27.09
CA ALA A 46 7.37 20.33 26.72
C ALA A 46 7.77 20.82 25.32
N THR A 47 9.08 20.95 25.11
CA THR A 47 9.64 21.44 23.84
C THR A 47 10.79 20.54 23.42
N PHE A 48 10.72 19.97 22.23
CA PHE A 48 11.75 19.12 21.65
C PHE A 48 12.29 19.72 20.36
N LYS A 49 13.62 19.74 20.21
CA LYS A 49 14.25 19.96 18.91
C LYS A 49 14.27 18.64 18.17
N ALA A 50 13.81 18.65 16.95
CA ALA A 50 13.83 17.48 16.10
C ALA A 50 14.76 17.71 14.91
N TYR A 51 15.62 16.74 14.68
CA TYR A 51 16.47 16.70 13.51
C TYR A 51 16.00 15.54 12.63
N ALA A 52 15.64 15.87 11.39
CA ALA A 52 15.57 14.87 10.35
C ALA A 52 17.01 14.43 10.09
N ASP A 53 17.35 13.22 10.53
CA ASP A 53 18.73 12.71 10.40
C ASP A 53 19.18 12.83 8.95
N THR A 54 20.47 13.17 8.77
CA THR A 54 21.12 13.08 7.46
C THR A 54 21.08 11.68 6.85
N ARG A 55 20.75 10.66 7.65
CA ARG A 55 20.45 9.30 7.22
C ARG A 55 18.99 9.09 6.81
N SER A 56 18.07 10.02 7.06
CA SER A 56 16.73 10.05 6.45
C SER A 56 16.73 10.68 5.06
N SER A 57 17.88 11.15 4.58
CA SER A 57 18.08 11.48 3.19
C SER A 57 18.13 10.19 2.38
N LEU A 58 17.18 10.02 1.47
CA LEU A 58 17.31 9.01 0.43
C LEU A 58 18.50 9.40 -0.43
N ILE A 59 19.59 8.62 -0.32
CA ILE A 59 20.74 8.80 -1.21
C ILE A 59 20.30 8.24 -2.56
N THR A 60 19.85 9.11 -3.45
CA THR A 60 19.76 8.78 -4.86
C THR A 60 21.15 8.89 -5.45
N GLY A 61 21.51 8.09 -6.47
CA GLY A 61 22.86 8.06 -7.05
C GLY A 61 23.42 9.41 -7.48
N ASP A 62 22.58 10.44 -7.68
CA ASP A 62 22.93 11.79 -8.13
C ASP A 62 22.39 12.90 -7.23
N GLY A 63 21.71 12.58 -6.13
CA GLY A 63 21.13 13.58 -5.23
C GLY A 63 20.68 13.01 -3.90
N ILE A 64 20.74 13.84 -2.88
CA ILE A 64 20.25 13.53 -1.55
C ILE A 64 18.81 14.03 -1.49
N CYS A 65 17.82 13.15 -1.41
CA CYS A 65 16.46 13.53 -1.05
C CYS A 65 16.45 13.85 0.45
N THR A 66 16.42 15.12 0.80
CA THR A 66 16.40 15.54 2.20
C THR A 66 14.96 15.67 2.66
N VAL A 67 14.62 14.96 3.71
CA VAL A 67 13.38 15.21 4.45
C VAL A 67 13.52 16.57 5.15
N GLN A 68 12.50 17.40 5.02
CA GLN A 68 12.38 18.67 5.72
C GLN A 68 11.10 18.66 6.55
N TRP A 69 11.20 19.22 7.74
CA TRP A 69 10.02 19.51 8.55
C TRP A 69 9.25 20.66 7.91
N GLY A 70 7.97 20.45 7.69
CA GLY A 70 7.03 21.52 7.30
C GLY A 70 6.60 22.36 8.49
N GLU A 71 6.09 23.54 8.22
CA GLU A 71 5.39 24.33 9.21
C GLU A 71 4.12 23.60 9.64
N LEU A 72 3.89 23.51 10.95
CA LEU A 72 2.76 22.77 11.56
C LEU A 72 2.78 21.24 11.39
N ASP A 73 3.90 20.65 10.93
CA ASP A 73 4.06 19.21 10.98
C ASP A 73 3.81 18.67 12.39
N LYS A 74 3.22 17.49 12.46
CA LYS A 74 2.87 16.84 13.71
C LYS A 74 3.64 15.56 13.90
N ILE A 75 4.11 15.35 15.12
CA ILE A 75 4.69 14.08 15.57
C ILE A 75 3.89 13.54 16.75
N GLY A 76 3.88 12.23 16.92
CA GLY A 76 3.38 11.59 18.13
C GLY A 76 4.52 11.37 19.11
N ILE A 77 4.29 11.62 20.40
CA ILE A 77 5.23 11.25 21.47
C ILE A 77 4.47 10.45 22.53
N TRP A 78 4.91 9.20 22.73
CA TRP A 78 4.46 8.40 23.87
C TRP A 78 5.24 8.82 25.12
N ASP A 79 4.51 9.27 26.15
CA ASP A 79 5.09 9.83 27.38
C ASP A 79 5.08 8.86 28.58
N GLY A 80 4.70 7.59 28.32
CA GLY A 80 4.54 6.57 29.34
C GLY A 80 3.10 6.41 29.85
N LYS A 81 2.18 7.27 29.39
CA LYS A 81 0.75 7.20 29.72
C LYS A 81 -0.13 7.33 28.49
N LYS A 82 0.21 8.23 27.60
CA LYS A 82 -0.57 8.48 26.38
C LYS A 82 0.30 8.94 25.21
N MET A 83 -0.26 8.85 24.06
CA MET A 83 0.32 9.37 22.81
C MET A 83 -0.10 10.83 22.67
N GLU A 84 0.83 11.74 22.85
CA GLU A 84 0.60 13.17 22.73
C GLU A 84 1.02 13.69 21.36
N THR A 85 0.29 14.70 20.88
CA THR A 85 0.62 15.38 19.64
C THR A 85 1.50 16.58 19.89
N PHE A 86 2.64 16.62 19.22
CA PHE A 86 3.55 17.76 19.20
C PHE A 86 3.56 18.39 17.83
N THR A 87 3.49 19.73 17.78
CA THR A 87 3.41 20.50 16.53
C THR A 87 4.70 21.30 16.32
N ASN A 88 5.22 21.28 15.09
CA ASN A 88 6.36 22.12 14.71
C ASN A 88 5.96 23.59 14.72
N VAL A 89 6.72 24.40 15.45
CA VAL A 89 6.50 25.84 15.59
C VAL A 89 7.59 26.67 14.88
N THR A 90 8.42 26.04 14.07
CA THR A 90 9.46 26.71 13.28
C THR A 90 9.15 26.66 11.79
N ALA A 91 9.76 27.56 11.03
CA ALA A 91 9.69 27.55 9.58
C ALA A 91 10.21 26.21 8.99
N PRO A 92 9.79 25.86 7.77
CA PRO A 92 10.24 24.63 7.12
C PRO A 92 11.76 24.52 7.06
N GLY A 93 12.29 23.34 7.37
CA GLY A 93 13.72 23.09 7.39
C GLY A 93 14.13 21.71 7.90
N ARG A 94 15.43 21.46 7.95
CA ARG A 94 15.99 20.20 8.48
C ARG A 94 15.85 20.07 10.00
N GLU A 95 15.75 21.21 10.68
CA GLU A 95 15.54 21.29 12.11
C GLU A 95 14.13 21.79 12.37
N GLY A 96 13.43 21.14 13.29
CA GLY A 96 12.12 21.57 13.77
C GLY A 96 12.14 21.74 15.28
N THR A 97 11.30 22.62 15.77
CA THR A 97 11.01 22.75 17.21
C THR A 97 9.55 22.37 17.43
N PHE A 98 9.36 21.28 18.15
CA PHE A 98 8.05 20.71 18.41
C PHE A 98 7.60 21.05 19.83
N LYS A 99 6.38 21.56 19.95
CA LYS A 99 5.75 21.90 21.22
C LYS A 99 4.48 21.09 21.42
N GLY A 100 4.26 20.69 22.66
CA GLY A 100 3.11 19.93 23.11
C GLY A 100 3.11 19.80 24.62
N GLU A 101 2.28 18.93 25.14
CA GLU A 101 2.19 18.63 26.57
C GLU A 101 2.63 17.19 26.83
N VAL A 102 3.17 16.94 28.02
CA VAL A 102 3.46 15.60 28.53
C VAL A 102 2.81 15.38 29.88
N THR A 103 2.38 14.16 30.12
CA THR A 103 1.79 13.76 31.39
C THR A 103 2.89 13.63 32.45
N VAL A 104 2.63 14.14 33.64
CA VAL A 104 3.57 14.11 34.76
C VAL A 104 2.92 13.56 36.00
N LYS A 105 3.74 13.01 36.90
CA LYS A 105 3.35 12.68 38.28
C LYS A 105 3.41 13.92 39.14
N ASP A 106 2.69 13.91 40.25
CA ASP A 106 2.74 14.99 41.25
C ASP A 106 4.03 14.96 42.11
N ASN A 107 4.90 13.98 41.90
CA ASN A 107 6.17 13.84 42.62
C ASN A 107 7.31 14.56 41.87
N PRO A 108 7.94 15.60 42.43
CA PRO A 108 9.02 16.32 41.76
C PRO A 108 10.31 15.50 41.58
N ASP A 109 10.55 14.47 42.41
CA ASP A 109 11.75 13.63 42.34
C ASP A 109 11.59 12.48 41.32
N ASP A 110 10.35 12.17 40.94
CA ASP A 110 10.00 11.14 39.97
C ASP A 110 8.83 11.66 39.10
N MET A 111 9.14 12.62 38.24
CA MET A 111 8.13 13.39 37.49
C MET A 111 7.50 12.59 36.33
N PHE A 112 8.22 11.66 35.73
CA PHE A 112 7.75 10.97 34.53
C PHE A 112 7.39 9.51 34.78
N PHE A 113 6.52 8.97 33.93
CA PHE A 113 6.03 7.57 34.06
C PHE A 113 6.99 6.56 33.42
N THR A 114 7.93 7.02 32.62
CA THR A 114 8.94 6.22 31.91
C THR A 114 10.27 6.96 31.89
N ASP A 115 11.37 6.24 31.71
CA ASP A 115 12.71 6.82 31.57
C ASP A 115 12.94 7.42 30.17
N TYR A 116 12.19 6.97 29.18
CA TYR A 116 12.33 7.36 27.79
C TYR A 116 10.97 7.69 27.17
N PHE A 117 10.93 8.77 26.40
CA PHE A 117 9.84 9.06 25.49
C PHE A 117 10.15 8.49 24.11
N TYR A 118 9.13 7.98 23.46
CA TYR A 118 9.22 7.43 22.11
C TYR A 118 8.43 8.29 21.15
N ALA A 119 9.15 8.89 20.21
CA ALA A 119 8.55 9.77 19.21
C ALA A 119 8.44 9.07 17.86
N VAL A 120 7.43 9.43 17.11
CA VAL A 120 7.16 8.88 15.78
C VAL A 120 6.62 9.95 14.84
N SER A 121 7.04 9.90 13.58
CA SER A 121 6.55 10.75 12.50
C SER A 121 6.27 9.89 11.26
N PRO A 122 5.11 10.07 10.59
CA PRO A 122 3.94 10.84 11.01
C PRO A 122 3.27 10.28 12.27
N TYR A 123 2.20 10.92 12.74
CA TYR A 123 1.40 10.37 13.84
C TYR A 123 0.84 9.00 13.45
N PRO A 124 0.93 7.96 14.30
CA PRO A 124 0.52 6.60 13.95
C PRO A 124 -1.00 6.48 13.84
N GLU A 125 -1.47 5.54 13.02
CA GLU A 125 -2.91 5.23 12.93
C GLU A 125 -3.43 4.62 14.22
N THR A 126 -2.67 3.68 14.77
CA THR A 126 -2.93 3.06 16.06
C THR A 126 -1.62 2.77 16.79
N PHE A 127 -1.70 2.55 18.08
CA PHE A 127 -0.58 2.12 18.89
C PHE A 127 -1.04 1.10 19.95
N THR A 128 -0.11 0.31 20.44
CA THR A 128 -0.34 -0.65 21.52
C THR A 128 0.67 -0.39 22.63
N ASP A 129 0.20 -0.44 23.86
CA ASP A 129 1.02 -0.29 25.05
C ASP A 129 0.77 -1.42 26.07
N GLU A 130 1.76 -1.65 26.95
CA GLU A 130 1.66 -2.51 28.10
C GLU A 130 2.05 -1.70 29.34
N GLY A 131 1.05 -1.08 29.94
CA GLY A 131 1.23 -0.18 31.09
C GLY A 131 1.90 1.13 30.69
N ASN A 132 3.15 1.35 31.13
CA ASN A 132 3.90 2.57 30.80
C ASN A 132 4.81 2.41 29.57
N ASN A 133 4.81 1.23 28.95
CA ASN A 133 5.69 0.91 27.82
C ASN A 133 4.89 0.82 26.52
N ILE A 134 5.29 1.59 25.55
CA ILE A 134 4.79 1.42 24.18
C ILE A 134 5.43 0.16 23.56
N THR A 135 4.62 -0.70 23.01
CA THR A 135 5.08 -1.92 22.35
C THR A 135 5.04 -1.83 20.83
N GLU A 136 4.14 -1.00 20.29
CA GLU A 136 3.92 -0.95 18.85
C GLU A 136 3.31 0.37 18.38
N PHE A 137 3.78 0.82 17.22
CA PHE A 137 3.12 1.83 16.37
C PHE A 137 2.66 1.18 15.08
N ALA A 138 1.45 1.45 14.64
CA ALA A 138 0.92 0.93 13.38
C ALA A 138 0.64 2.04 12.37
N PHE A 139 0.92 1.72 11.09
CA PHE A 139 0.75 2.62 9.95
C PHE A 139 0.24 1.83 8.75
N HIS A 140 -0.28 2.55 7.78
CA HIS A 140 -0.65 1.98 6.49
C HIS A 140 0.23 2.55 5.37
N LEU A 141 1.06 1.69 4.76
CA LEU A 141 1.81 2.04 3.57
C LEU A 141 0.92 1.94 2.34
N GLN A 142 0.85 3.01 1.57
CA GLN A 142 0.09 3.02 0.33
C GLN A 142 0.65 1.98 -0.66
N ASN A 143 -0.26 1.35 -1.38
CA ASN A 143 0.07 0.42 -2.46
C ASN A 143 -0.34 0.97 -3.85
N ARG A 144 -1.01 2.11 -3.89
CA ARG A 144 -1.45 2.79 -5.11
C ARG A 144 -0.93 4.21 -5.15
N PHE A 145 -0.23 4.54 -6.21
CA PHE A 145 0.35 5.86 -6.44
C PHE A 145 -0.22 6.43 -7.73
N VAL A 146 -0.99 7.49 -7.61
CA VAL A 146 -1.62 8.18 -8.75
C VAL A 146 -0.85 9.45 -9.04
N SER A 147 -0.33 9.55 -10.27
CA SER A 147 0.48 10.69 -10.72
C SER A 147 1.57 11.10 -9.71
N PRO A 148 2.40 10.15 -9.26
CA PRO A 148 3.48 10.48 -8.34
C PRO A 148 4.47 11.44 -9.01
N GLU A 149 4.95 12.42 -8.27
CA GLU A 149 5.93 13.37 -8.80
C GLU A 149 7.31 12.69 -8.98
N PRO A 150 7.91 12.79 -10.19
CA PRO A 150 9.23 12.21 -10.42
C PRO A 150 10.29 12.82 -9.49
N GLY A 151 11.17 11.98 -8.98
CA GLY A 151 12.26 12.39 -8.10
C GLY A 151 11.84 12.67 -6.64
N GLN A 152 10.56 12.56 -6.33
CA GLN A 152 10.05 12.80 -4.97
C GLN A 152 9.57 11.51 -4.31
N VAL A 153 9.67 11.49 -3.00
CA VAL A 153 9.05 10.45 -2.17
C VAL A 153 7.61 10.87 -1.89
N PRO A 154 6.63 9.97 -2.05
CA PRO A 154 5.23 10.28 -1.77
C PRO A 154 5.05 10.81 -0.35
N GLU A 155 4.22 11.85 -0.20
CA GLU A 155 3.91 12.44 1.10
C GLU A 155 3.37 11.38 2.08
N GLY A 156 3.77 11.48 3.35
CA GLY A 156 3.37 10.51 4.38
C GLY A 156 4.05 9.15 4.29
N SER A 157 4.91 8.92 3.29
CA SER A 157 5.59 7.63 3.08
C SER A 157 6.89 7.48 3.87
N ILE A 158 7.31 8.49 4.58
CA ILE A 158 8.52 8.44 5.42
C ILE A 158 8.09 8.24 6.85
N ILE A 159 8.28 7.03 7.37
CA ILE A 159 8.01 6.73 8.77
C ILE A 159 9.33 6.74 9.52
N SER A 160 9.42 7.60 10.51
CA SER A 160 10.63 7.79 11.31
C SER A 160 10.32 7.71 12.80
N ILE A 161 11.22 7.13 13.56
CA ILE A 161 11.11 7.01 15.02
C ILE A 161 12.31 7.64 15.70
N ALA A 162 12.09 8.16 16.90
CA ALA A 162 13.14 8.69 17.77
C ALA A 162 12.89 8.27 19.22
N THR A 163 13.95 8.27 20.01
CA THR A 163 13.89 8.03 21.46
C THR A 163 14.66 9.15 22.14
N VAL A 164 14.12 9.64 23.22
CA VAL A 164 14.74 10.69 24.05
C VAL A 164 14.53 10.37 25.53
N LEU A 165 15.44 10.78 26.38
CA LEU A 165 15.23 10.73 27.83
C LEU A 165 14.00 11.55 28.21
N ALA A 166 13.17 11.01 29.10
CA ALA A 166 11.99 11.69 29.57
C ALA A 166 12.35 13.05 30.19
N GLY A 167 11.65 14.09 29.75
CA GLY A 167 11.95 15.46 30.16
C GLY A 167 11.06 16.49 29.45
N LEU A 168 11.08 17.71 29.95
CA LEU A 168 10.34 18.83 29.35
C LEU A 168 11.08 19.46 28.17
N LYS A 169 12.32 19.09 27.93
CA LYS A 169 13.17 19.55 26.82
C LYS A 169 14.10 18.42 26.40
N GLY A 170 14.37 18.34 25.10
CA GLY A 170 15.28 17.33 24.59
C GLY A 170 15.52 17.47 23.09
N THR A 171 16.31 16.53 22.56
CA THR A 171 16.61 16.45 21.14
C THR A 171 16.15 15.09 20.61
N LEU A 172 15.30 15.11 19.60
CA LEU A 172 14.80 13.95 18.89
C LEU A 172 15.61 13.76 17.59
N ASN A 173 16.33 12.68 17.52
CA ASN A 173 17.02 12.25 16.31
C ASN A 173 16.18 11.19 15.63
N PHE A 174 15.49 11.56 14.56
CA PHE A 174 14.59 10.68 13.85
C PHE A 174 15.34 9.79 12.86
N TYR A 175 15.00 8.51 12.85
CA TYR A 175 15.54 7.50 11.94
C TYR A 175 14.39 6.92 11.12
N ASN A 176 14.48 7.02 9.79
CA ASN A 176 13.53 6.36 8.91
C ASN A 176 13.66 4.83 9.06
N VAL A 177 12.53 4.16 9.17
CA VAL A 177 12.48 2.71 9.38
C VAL A 177 12.12 1.91 8.14
N LEU A 178 11.75 2.59 7.05
CA LEU A 178 11.40 1.98 5.78
C LEU A 178 12.58 1.91 4.81
N SER A 179 12.36 1.23 3.72
CA SER A 179 13.20 1.21 2.52
C SER A 179 12.42 1.76 1.32
N PHE A 180 13.10 2.00 0.22
CA PHE A 180 12.48 2.51 -0.99
C PHE A 180 12.95 1.73 -2.20
N LEU A 181 12.00 1.40 -3.09
CA LEU A 181 12.31 0.93 -4.44
C LEU A 181 12.37 2.11 -5.39
N ARG A 182 13.39 2.16 -6.24
CA ARG A 182 13.47 3.11 -7.33
C ARG A 182 13.08 2.44 -8.64
N LEU A 183 12.04 2.97 -9.27
CA LEU A 183 11.65 2.64 -10.64
C LEU A 183 12.11 3.77 -11.55
N THR A 184 12.89 3.46 -12.56
CA THR A 184 13.34 4.43 -13.56
C THR A 184 12.58 4.21 -14.87
N VAL A 185 11.92 5.24 -15.36
CA VAL A 185 11.20 5.22 -16.64
C VAL A 185 11.92 6.15 -17.61
N LYS A 186 12.38 5.63 -18.76
CA LYS A 186 13.14 6.40 -19.77
C LYS A 186 12.38 6.49 -21.07
N ASP A 187 12.18 7.74 -21.56
CA ASP A 187 11.60 8.04 -22.88
C ASP A 187 10.45 7.09 -23.25
N SER A 188 9.52 6.92 -22.31
CA SER A 188 8.52 5.86 -22.37
C SER A 188 7.11 6.41 -22.39
N GLU A 189 6.27 5.81 -23.21
CA GLU A 189 4.81 6.04 -23.22
C GLU A 189 4.09 5.28 -22.11
N VAL A 190 4.81 4.51 -21.29
CA VAL A 190 4.23 3.82 -20.14
C VAL A 190 3.50 4.80 -19.23
N ARG A 191 2.28 4.48 -18.90
CA ARG A 191 1.42 5.28 -18.01
C ARG A 191 1.01 4.56 -16.75
N THR A 192 1.08 3.25 -16.77
CA THR A 192 0.70 2.42 -15.62
C THR A 192 1.71 1.31 -15.41
N LEU A 193 2.08 1.08 -14.17
CA LEU A 193 2.90 -0.04 -13.74
C LEU A 193 2.22 -0.77 -12.60
N LYS A 194 2.29 -2.09 -12.64
CA LYS A 194 1.87 -2.95 -11.53
C LYS A 194 2.94 -4.01 -11.27
N LEU A 195 3.19 -4.31 -10.02
CA LEU A 195 4.05 -5.42 -9.63
C LEU A 195 3.38 -6.22 -8.52
N ARG A 196 3.55 -7.54 -8.56
CA ARG A 196 3.08 -8.47 -7.54
C ARG A 196 4.27 -9.11 -6.85
N ALA A 197 4.25 -9.11 -5.52
CA ALA A 197 5.26 -9.75 -4.67
C ALA A 197 4.74 -11.10 -4.12
N HIS A 198 5.66 -11.95 -3.63
CA HIS A 198 5.34 -13.20 -2.96
C HIS A 198 4.89 -13.01 -1.51
N GLY A 199 5.06 -11.84 -0.94
CA GLY A 199 4.66 -11.49 0.41
C GLY A 199 4.32 -10.00 0.51
N PRO A 200 3.85 -9.54 1.66
CA PRO A 200 3.48 -8.15 1.86
C PRO A 200 4.73 -7.27 1.78
N VAL A 201 4.70 -6.28 0.90
CA VAL A 201 5.76 -5.28 0.72
C VAL A 201 5.30 -3.88 1.13
N VAL A 202 3.99 -3.69 1.26
CA VAL A 202 3.27 -2.47 1.64
C VAL A 202 2.08 -2.84 2.54
N GLY A 203 1.12 -1.95 2.74
CA GLY A 203 -0.08 -2.21 3.54
C GLY A 203 0.13 -1.89 5.02
N LYS A 204 -0.57 -2.58 5.90
CA LYS A 204 -0.46 -2.33 7.33
C LYS A 204 0.88 -2.81 7.88
N VAL A 205 1.62 -1.91 8.52
CA VAL A 205 2.93 -2.18 9.12
C VAL A 205 2.91 -1.86 10.61
N GLU A 206 3.64 -2.64 11.38
CA GLU A 206 3.82 -2.51 12.81
C GLU A 206 5.29 -2.25 13.12
N ILE A 207 5.54 -1.30 14.00
CA ILE A 207 6.89 -0.87 14.37
C ILE A 207 7.04 -0.96 15.87
N ASN A 208 7.94 -1.80 16.33
CA ASN A 208 8.34 -1.80 17.72
C ASN A 208 9.33 -0.64 17.96
N PRO A 209 8.98 0.38 18.75
CA PRO A 209 9.82 1.57 18.91
C PRO A 209 11.12 1.30 19.69
N ILE A 210 11.16 0.26 20.51
CA ILE A 210 12.33 -0.10 21.33
C ILE A 210 13.36 -0.83 20.47
N SER A 211 12.95 -1.92 19.83
CA SER A 211 13.84 -2.73 18.96
C SER A 211 14.01 -2.13 17.58
N ARG A 212 13.14 -1.19 17.18
CA ARG A 212 13.05 -0.60 15.83
C ARG A 212 12.80 -1.65 14.74
N ILE A 213 12.19 -2.77 15.11
CA ILE A 213 11.79 -3.79 14.14
C ILE A 213 10.52 -3.32 13.46
N VAL A 214 10.52 -3.43 12.13
CA VAL A 214 9.37 -3.17 11.27
C VAL A 214 8.91 -4.49 10.68
N GLN A 215 7.63 -4.77 10.77
CA GLN A 215 7.03 -5.99 10.23
C GLN A 215 5.68 -5.67 9.60
N SER A 216 5.23 -6.55 8.72
CA SER A 216 3.87 -6.48 8.22
C SER A 216 2.90 -7.03 9.26
N ALA A 217 1.80 -6.31 9.49
CA ALA A 217 0.64 -6.83 10.21
C ALA A 217 -0.17 -7.82 9.35
N GLU A 218 0.05 -7.82 8.04
CA GLU A 218 -0.63 -8.66 7.07
C GLU A 218 -0.01 -10.06 7.05
N LYS A 219 -0.68 -11.04 7.66
CA LYS A 219 -0.25 -12.46 7.63
C LYS A 219 -0.73 -13.21 6.38
N ALA A 220 -1.70 -12.67 5.69
CA ALA A 220 -2.27 -13.20 4.47
C ALA A 220 -2.35 -12.09 3.42
N ARG A 221 -2.53 -12.47 2.15
CA ARG A 221 -2.72 -11.51 1.06
C ARG A 221 -4.06 -10.81 1.21
N LYS A 222 -4.09 -9.73 1.99
CA LYS A 222 -5.24 -8.86 2.21
C LYS A 222 -4.92 -7.45 1.72
N ASP A 223 -5.95 -6.70 1.39
CA ASP A 223 -5.88 -5.27 1.09
C ASP A 223 -4.80 -4.90 0.08
N SER A 224 -4.53 -5.81 -0.86
CA SER A 224 -3.52 -5.61 -1.93
C SER A 224 -2.10 -5.32 -1.43
N ALA A 225 -1.74 -5.69 -0.20
CA ALA A 225 -0.41 -5.47 0.37
C ALA A 225 0.72 -6.13 -0.43
N TRP A 226 0.40 -7.09 -1.29
CA TRP A 226 1.34 -7.79 -2.17
C TRP A 226 1.41 -7.18 -3.57
N VAL A 227 0.62 -6.15 -3.85
CA VAL A 227 0.57 -5.52 -5.15
C VAL A 227 0.86 -4.03 -5.00
N ILE A 228 1.78 -3.54 -5.80
CA ILE A 228 2.07 -2.11 -5.92
C ILE A 228 1.64 -1.65 -7.30
N SER A 229 0.92 -0.54 -7.39
CA SER A 229 0.52 0.05 -8.65
C SER A 229 0.83 1.54 -8.72
N LEU A 230 1.34 1.96 -9.88
CA LEU A 230 1.58 3.35 -10.24
C LEU A 230 0.77 3.68 -11.48
N SER A 231 0.16 4.84 -11.50
CA SER A 231 -0.55 5.37 -12.68
C SER A 231 -0.21 6.83 -12.91
N GLY A 232 -0.40 7.31 -14.14
CA GLY A 232 -0.06 8.69 -14.52
C GLY A 232 1.45 8.96 -14.53
N ILE A 233 2.26 7.94 -14.83
CA ILE A 233 3.72 8.01 -14.88
C ILE A 233 4.25 8.15 -16.31
N GLY A 234 5.57 8.23 -16.47
CA GLY A 234 6.25 8.30 -17.74
C GLY A 234 6.26 9.71 -18.37
N GLY A 235 6.72 9.80 -19.59
CA GLY A 235 6.89 11.05 -20.32
C GLY A 235 8.18 11.06 -21.13
N THR A 236 8.57 12.23 -21.60
CA THR A 236 9.86 12.45 -22.27
C THR A 236 10.99 12.56 -21.27
N GLY A 237 12.15 11.97 -21.56
CA GLY A 237 13.32 11.96 -20.67
C GLY A 237 13.29 10.83 -19.65
N THR A 238 14.05 11.00 -18.60
CA THR A 238 14.17 10.01 -17.51
C THR A 238 13.39 10.48 -16.29
N SER A 239 12.50 9.66 -15.80
CA SER A 239 11.71 9.88 -14.59
C SER A 239 12.00 8.77 -13.57
N GLU A 240 12.23 9.13 -12.33
CA GLU A 240 12.46 8.21 -11.23
C GLU A 240 11.30 8.29 -10.25
N TYR A 241 10.79 7.14 -9.82
CA TYR A 241 9.70 7.03 -8.87
C TYR A 241 10.13 6.22 -7.67
N TYR A 242 9.89 6.75 -6.48
CA TYR A 242 10.27 6.14 -5.22
C TYR A 242 9.06 5.54 -4.52
N ILE A 243 9.14 4.26 -4.20
CA ILE A 243 8.06 3.50 -3.59
C ILE A 243 8.51 3.06 -2.20
N PRO A 244 7.84 3.50 -1.13
CA PRO A 244 8.14 3.02 0.21
C PRO A 244 7.77 1.56 0.34
N THR A 245 8.67 0.77 0.92
CA THR A 245 8.48 -0.66 1.14
C THR A 245 9.02 -1.09 2.50
N LEU A 246 8.59 -2.25 2.95
CA LEU A 246 9.18 -2.90 4.10
C LEU A 246 10.64 -3.28 3.80
N PRO A 247 11.56 -3.10 4.75
CA PRO A 247 12.91 -3.65 4.64
C PRO A 247 12.89 -5.18 4.65
N GLY A 248 13.69 -5.80 3.79
CA GLY A 248 13.80 -7.26 3.74
C GLY A 248 14.15 -7.80 2.36
N THR A 249 14.10 -9.10 2.23
CA THR A 249 14.21 -9.78 0.93
C THR A 249 12.83 -10.00 0.38
N HIS A 250 12.62 -9.55 -0.83
CA HIS A 250 11.35 -9.62 -1.54
C HIS A 250 11.54 -10.32 -2.87
N HIS A 251 10.49 -11.01 -3.30
CA HIS A 251 10.40 -11.66 -4.60
C HIS A 251 9.16 -11.15 -5.30
N THR A 252 9.30 -10.74 -6.55
CA THR A 252 8.16 -10.40 -7.41
C THR A 252 8.07 -11.40 -8.54
N ASP A 253 6.87 -11.83 -8.86
CA ASP A 253 6.60 -12.85 -9.89
C ASP A 253 5.91 -12.27 -11.13
N ILE A 254 5.25 -11.13 -11.00
CA ILE A 254 4.56 -10.48 -12.11
C ILE A 254 4.92 -9.01 -12.12
N PHE A 255 5.33 -8.54 -13.27
CA PHE A 255 5.50 -7.13 -13.59
C PHE A 255 4.68 -6.79 -14.82
N MET A 256 3.88 -5.74 -14.77
CA MET A 256 3.03 -5.30 -15.86
C MET A 256 3.26 -3.81 -16.14
N ALA A 257 3.42 -3.48 -17.40
CA ALA A 257 3.51 -2.10 -17.89
C ALA A 257 2.48 -1.85 -18.98
N SER A 258 1.77 -0.73 -18.93
CA SER A 258 0.77 -0.37 -19.93
C SER A 258 1.02 1.03 -20.49
N GLU A 259 0.83 1.20 -21.80
CA GLU A 259 0.83 2.48 -22.49
C GLU A 259 -0.60 3.02 -22.57
N GLY A 260 -0.87 4.20 -21.99
CA GLY A 260 -2.12 4.95 -22.15
C GLY A 260 -3.41 4.23 -21.81
N THR A 261 -3.87 3.36 -22.70
CA THR A 261 -5.00 2.47 -22.46
C THR A 261 -4.49 1.12 -21.95
N GLU A 262 -5.17 0.53 -20.97
CA GLU A 262 -4.81 -0.80 -20.45
C GLU A 262 -5.22 -1.94 -21.43
N ASP A 263 -5.31 -1.69 -22.74
CA ASP A 263 -5.86 -2.68 -23.68
C ASP A 263 -4.83 -3.70 -24.16
N SER A 264 -3.55 -3.35 -24.12
CA SER A 264 -2.45 -4.23 -24.54
C SER A 264 -1.21 -4.05 -23.65
N PRO A 265 -1.24 -4.52 -22.41
CA PRO A 265 -0.09 -4.39 -21.50
C PRO A 265 1.04 -5.33 -21.89
N THR A 266 2.26 -4.97 -21.50
CA THR A 266 3.39 -5.89 -21.45
C THR A 266 3.44 -6.54 -20.08
N VAL A 267 3.40 -7.86 -20.04
CA VAL A 267 3.52 -8.65 -18.82
C VAL A 267 4.80 -9.47 -18.84
N ILE A 268 5.58 -9.37 -17.77
CA ILE A 268 6.78 -10.15 -17.55
C ILE A 268 6.50 -11.07 -16.37
N LEU A 269 6.53 -12.37 -16.63
CA LEU A 269 6.45 -13.40 -15.61
C LEU A 269 7.86 -13.85 -15.23
N GLY A 270 8.06 -14.20 -13.98
CA GLY A 270 9.30 -14.77 -13.49
C GLY A 270 9.69 -14.23 -12.13
N ASP A 271 10.42 -15.04 -11.40
CA ASP A 271 10.91 -14.65 -10.07
C ASP A 271 12.05 -13.63 -10.20
N TYR A 272 11.84 -12.48 -9.58
CA TYR A 272 12.83 -11.43 -9.47
C TYR A 272 13.03 -11.09 -8.00
N ALA A 273 14.17 -11.54 -7.45
CA ALA A 273 14.54 -11.26 -6.08
C ALA A 273 15.23 -9.89 -5.94
N PHE A 274 14.88 -9.16 -4.92
CA PHE A 274 15.59 -7.94 -4.53
C PHE A 274 15.63 -7.82 -3.00
N MET A 275 16.66 -7.16 -2.51
CA MET A 275 16.83 -6.92 -1.09
C MET A 275 16.78 -5.41 -0.82
N THR A 276 15.96 -5.05 0.15
CA THR A 276 15.86 -3.67 0.62
C THR A 276 16.35 -3.59 2.06
N ALA A 277 17.12 -2.56 2.36
CA ALA A 277 17.55 -2.28 3.73
C ALA A 277 16.98 -0.96 4.20
N ARG A 278 16.80 -0.81 5.50
CA ARG A 278 16.32 0.42 6.11
C ARG A 278 17.10 1.62 5.59
N MET A 279 16.38 2.69 5.29
CA MET A 279 16.94 3.96 4.85
C MET A 279 17.69 3.90 3.51
N GLN A 280 17.56 2.81 2.77
CA GLN A 280 18.21 2.64 1.48
C GLN A 280 17.21 2.69 0.34
N VAL A 281 17.67 3.19 -0.79
CA VAL A 281 16.99 3.09 -2.07
C VAL A 281 17.61 1.92 -2.82
N THR A 282 16.74 1.01 -3.26
CA THR A 282 17.14 -0.12 -4.09
C THR A 282 16.63 0.10 -5.51
N ASP A 283 17.51 0.04 -6.48
CA ASP A 283 17.13 0.05 -7.89
C ASP A 283 16.37 -1.24 -8.22
N TYR A 284 15.12 -1.08 -8.63
CA TYR A 284 14.30 -2.23 -8.98
C TYR A 284 14.37 -2.51 -10.47
N ARG A 285 13.91 -1.58 -11.31
CA ARG A 285 13.91 -1.74 -12.77
C ARG A 285 14.08 -0.40 -13.47
N THR A 286 14.73 -0.46 -14.62
CA THR A 286 14.68 0.59 -15.63
C THR A 286 13.75 0.15 -16.74
N ILE A 287 12.74 0.96 -17.04
CA ILE A 287 11.74 0.72 -18.05
C ILE A 287 12.02 1.68 -19.20
N THR A 288 12.36 1.12 -20.35
CA THR A 288 12.28 1.77 -21.65
C THR A 288 10.95 1.40 -22.26
N SER A 289 10.53 2.02 -23.36
CA SER A 289 9.26 1.65 -24.00
C SER A 289 9.05 0.13 -24.01
N PRO A 290 7.92 -0.39 -23.51
CA PRO A 290 7.69 -1.83 -23.45
C PRO A 290 7.52 -2.48 -24.83
N GLY A 291 7.50 -1.68 -25.91
CA GLY A 291 7.19 -2.14 -27.24
C GLY A 291 5.70 -2.46 -27.42
N SER A 292 5.35 -3.20 -28.46
CA SER A 292 4.00 -3.78 -28.59
C SER A 292 3.78 -4.74 -27.43
N GLY A 293 2.72 -4.54 -26.64
CA GLY A 293 2.39 -5.42 -25.52
C GLY A 293 2.31 -6.89 -25.94
N ASN A 294 2.65 -7.78 -25.02
CA ASN A 294 2.56 -9.22 -25.21
C ASN A 294 1.24 -9.81 -24.71
N CYS A 295 0.28 -8.97 -24.39
CA CYS A 295 -1.01 -9.38 -23.87
C CYS A 295 -2.14 -8.75 -24.68
N ARG A 296 -3.20 -9.51 -24.84
CA ARG A 296 -4.42 -9.08 -25.52
C ARG A 296 -5.61 -9.20 -24.58
N LYS A 297 -6.39 -8.12 -24.43
CA LYS A 297 -7.64 -8.14 -23.70
C LYS A 297 -8.61 -9.12 -24.32
N VAL A 298 -9.26 -9.94 -23.53
CA VAL A 298 -10.19 -10.96 -23.98
C VAL A 298 -11.54 -10.85 -23.27
N SER A 299 -12.58 -11.29 -23.97
CA SER A 299 -13.94 -11.41 -23.46
C SER A 299 -14.39 -12.86 -23.24
N SER A 300 -13.47 -13.81 -23.39
CA SER A 300 -13.71 -15.23 -23.15
C SER A 300 -12.42 -15.92 -22.70
N ILE A 301 -12.55 -16.96 -21.92
CA ILE A 301 -11.46 -17.86 -21.47
C ILE A 301 -11.76 -19.24 -22.05
N THR A 302 -11.38 -19.47 -23.29
CA THR A 302 -11.73 -20.70 -24.05
C THR A 302 -10.56 -21.28 -24.80
N VAL A 303 -9.41 -20.65 -24.76
CA VAL A 303 -8.20 -21.04 -25.51
C VAL A 303 -7.11 -21.40 -24.50
N ASP A 304 -6.33 -22.40 -24.86
CA ASP A 304 -5.12 -22.78 -24.11
C ASP A 304 -4.20 -21.58 -23.91
N GLY A 305 -3.77 -21.34 -22.68
CA GLY A 305 -2.86 -20.24 -22.40
C GLY A 305 -2.87 -19.71 -20.95
N ASP A 306 -2.02 -18.73 -20.75
CA ASP A 306 -1.86 -18.03 -19.50
C ASP A 306 -2.67 -16.71 -19.55
N TYR A 307 -3.53 -16.48 -18.57
CA TYR A 307 -4.36 -15.30 -18.49
C TYR A 307 -4.00 -14.48 -17.25
N VAL A 308 -3.84 -13.18 -17.44
CA VAL A 308 -3.70 -12.23 -16.33
C VAL A 308 -5.05 -11.65 -15.99
N LEU A 309 -5.39 -11.73 -14.72
CA LEU A 309 -6.60 -11.18 -14.13
C LEU A 309 -6.25 -9.93 -13.36
N ILE A 310 -6.85 -8.81 -13.70
CA ILE A 310 -6.60 -7.52 -13.04
C ILE A 310 -7.89 -7.07 -12.37
N SER A 311 -7.85 -6.93 -11.04
CA SER A 311 -8.92 -6.33 -10.23
C SER A 311 -8.42 -5.07 -9.54
N ASP A 312 -9.32 -4.39 -8.85
CA ASP A 312 -8.97 -3.27 -7.98
C ASP A 312 -8.01 -3.66 -6.85
N ASN A 313 -8.13 -4.89 -6.36
CA ASN A 313 -7.39 -5.39 -5.21
C ASN A 313 -6.11 -6.17 -5.58
N GLY A 314 -5.77 -6.25 -6.86
CA GLY A 314 -4.56 -6.93 -7.28
C GLY A 314 -4.62 -7.47 -8.69
N PHE A 315 -3.65 -8.30 -9.03
CA PHE A 315 -3.66 -9.08 -10.25
C PHE A 315 -3.11 -10.48 -10.02
N ASP A 316 -3.65 -11.44 -10.74
CA ASP A 316 -3.36 -12.86 -10.60
C ASP A 316 -3.20 -13.50 -11.96
N ILE A 317 -2.70 -14.74 -11.95
CA ILE A 317 -2.58 -15.55 -13.16
C ILE A 317 -3.46 -16.77 -13.00
N ILE A 318 -4.18 -17.07 -14.07
CA ILE A 318 -4.77 -18.38 -14.28
C ILE A 318 -4.20 -18.98 -15.55
N LYS A 319 -3.92 -20.27 -15.50
CA LYS A 319 -3.50 -21.05 -16.65
C LYS A 319 -4.62 -21.99 -17.04
N LEU A 320 -4.99 -21.95 -18.29
CA LEU A 320 -5.94 -22.88 -18.89
C LEU A 320 -5.20 -23.82 -19.85
N ASP A 321 -5.20 -25.11 -19.53
CA ASP A 321 -4.74 -26.17 -20.43
C ASP A 321 -5.98 -26.82 -21.05
N VAL A 322 -6.06 -26.83 -22.36
CA VAL A 322 -7.20 -27.36 -23.12
C VAL A 322 -6.79 -28.58 -23.94
N ASP A 323 -7.49 -29.70 -23.75
CA ASP A 323 -7.33 -30.91 -24.57
C ASP A 323 -8.71 -31.32 -25.13
N GLY A 324 -8.96 -30.94 -26.36
CA GLY A 324 -10.27 -31.11 -27.00
C GLY A 324 -11.34 -30.25 -26.31
N ASN A 325 -12.31 -30.90 -25.66
CA ASN A 325 -13.35 -30.23 -24.87
C ASN A 325 -13.02 -30.18 -23.37
N ASP A 326 -12.02 -30.94 -22.96
CA ASP A 326 -11.60 -31.00 -21.56
C ASP A 326 -10.70 -29.79 -21.25
N ALA A 327 -10.78 -29.30 -20.04
CA ALA A 327 -10.01 -28.16 -19.58
C ALA A 327 -9.46 -28.40 -18.18
N ARG A 328 -8.25 -27.94 -17.96
CA ARG A 328 -7.63 -27.88 -16.66
C ARG A 328 -7.34 -26.42 -16.32
N LEU A 329 -7.95 -25.93 -15.26
CA LEU A 329 -7.71 -24.57 -14.75
C LEU A 329 -6.74 -24.63 -13.59
N THR A 330 -5.63 -23.95 -13.71
CA THR A 330 -4.66 -23.76 -12.62
C THR A 330 -4.70 -22.29 -12.19
N ILE A 331 -4.86 -22.04 -10.89
CA ILE A 331 -4.77 -20.72 -10.28
C ILE A 331 -3.42 -20.63 -9.60
N GLU A 332 -2.55 -19.77 -10.13
CA GLU A 332 -1.22 -19.55 -9.58
C GLU A 332 -1.24 -18.38 -8.60
N THR A 333 -1.19 -18.71 -7.32
CA THR A 333 -1.02 -17.73 -6.23
C THR A 333 0.30 -17.98 -5.53
N PRO A 334 1.11 -16.98 -5.20
CA PRO A 334 2.37 -17.18 -4.49
C PRO A 334 2.21 -18.04 -3.24
N GLY A 335 2.97 -19.14 -3.18
CA GLY A 335 2.93 -20.09 -2.07
C GLY A 335 1.73 -21.05 -2.06
N LYS A 336 0.82 -20.96 -3.03
CA LYS A 336 -0.33 -21.86 -3.14
C LYS A 336 -0.77 -22.00 -4.59
N GLU A 337 -0.82 -23.24 -5.06
CA GLU A 337 -1.42 -23.59 -6.34
C GLU A 337 -2.78 -24.27 -6.10
N SER A 338 -3.77 -23.91 -6.87
CA SER A 338 -5.08 -24.58 -6.89
C SER A 338 -5.35 -25.07 -8.30
N VAL A 339 -5.61 -26.36 -8.44
CA VAL A 339 -5.83 -27.02 -9.74
C VAL A 339 -7.23 -27.60 -9.78
N PHE A 340 -7.93 -27.30 -10.84
CA PHE A 340 -9.27 -27.82 -11.15
C PHE A 340 -9.17 -28.65 -12.42
N THR A 341 -9.47 -29.93 -12.29
CA THR A 341 -9.59 -30.91 -13.39
C THR A 341 -11.06 -31.19 -13.67
N ASP A 342 -11.32 -31.95 -14.71
CA ASP A 342 -12.67 -32.40 -15.10
C ASP A 342 -13.62 -31.23 -15.47
N LEU A 343 -13.04 -30.07 -15.86
CA LEU A 343 -13.75 -28.97 -16.45
C LEU A 343 -13.87 -29.13 -17.96
N THR A 344 -14.87 -28.50 -18.56
CA THR A 344 -14.90 -28.26 -20.00
C THR A 344 -14.74 -26.78 -20.27
N VAL A 345 -14.25 -26.40 -21.43
CA VAL A 345 -14.12 -24.97 -21.80
C VAL A 345 -15.45 -24.23 -21.77
N PHE A 346 -16.57 -24.95 -21.83
CA PHE A 346 -17.92 -24.39 -21.76
C PHE A 346 -18.37 -24.08 -20.32
N ASP A 347 -17.68 -24.65 -19.33
CA ASP A 347 -17.99 -24.43 -17.93
C ASP A 347 -17.47 -23.08 -17.42
N LEU A 348 -16.47 -22.51 -18.11
CA LEU A 348 -15.96 -21.18 -17.83
C LEU A 348 -16.78 -20.11 -18.54
N LYS A 349 -17.42 -19.24 -17.79
CA LYS A 349 -18.23 -18.14 -18.31
C LYS A 349 -17.80 -16.81 -17.72
N LEU A 350 -17.66 -15.83 -18.61
CA LEU A 350 -17.42 -14.45 -18.21
C LEU A 350 -18.78 -13.72 -18.17
N ILE A 351 -19.11 -13.19 -17.01
CA ILE A 351 -20.33 -12.42 -16.78
C ILE A 351 -19.93 -10.95 -16.77
N PRO A 352 -20.34 -10.16 -17.76
CA PRO A 352 -19.90 -8.77 -17.89
C PRO A 352 -20.39 -7.93 -16.71
N CYS A 353 -19.54 -7.03 -16.25
CA CYS A 353 -19.88 -5.99 -15.29
C CYS A 353 -19.45 -4.61 -15.83
N GLU A 354 -19.50 -3.60 -14.98
CA GLU A 354 -19.11 -2.23 -15.34
C GLU A 354 -17.61 -2.16 -15.74
N ASP A 355 -17.24 -1.13 -16.47
CA ASP A 355 -15.86 -0.80 -16.89
C ASP A 355 -15.14 -1.86 -17.74
N GLY A 356 -15.89 -2.73 -18.41
CA GLY A 356 -15.33 -3.77 -19.26
C GLY A 356 -14.58 -4.86 -18.49
N ALA A 357 -14.90 -5.03 -17.21
CA ALA A 357 -14.48 -6.14 -16.38
C ALA A 357 -15.52 -7.26 -16.39
N TYR A 358 -15.15 -8.41 -15.85
CA TYR A 358 -15.98 -9.61 -15.82
C TYR A 358 -15.88 -10.30 -14.47
N TYR A 359 -16.99 -10.89 -14.02
CA TYR A 359 -16.95 -11.97 -13.05
C TYR A 359 -16.65 -13.29 -13.76
N ILE A 360 -15.82 -14.13 -13.18
CA ILE A 360 -15.45 -15.44 -13.74
C ILE A 360 -16.23 -16.51 -12.99
N ARG A 361 -17.17 -17.13 -13.68
CA ARG A 361 -17.96 -18.22 -13.15
C ARG A 361 -17.53 -19.51 -13.81
N TYR A 362 -17.45 -20.59 -13.07
CA TYR A 362 -17.28 -21.92 -13.61
C TYR A 362 -18.22 -22.94 -12.93
N TYR A 363 -18.51 -24.02 -13.64
CA TYR A 363 -19.25 -25.15 -13.12
C TYR A 363 -18.26 -26.23 -12.69
N ASP A 364 -18.34 -26.65 -11.41
CA ASP A 364 -17.56 -27.75 -10.87
C ASP A 364 -18.48 -28.96 -10.64
N PRO A 365 -18.33 -30.06 -11.39
CA PRO A 365 -19.15 -31.24 -11.21
C PRO A 365 -19.00 -31.89 -9.83
N ALA A 366 -17.85 -31.76 -9.18
CA ALA A 366 -17.65 -32.24 -7.81
C ALA A 366 -18.30 -31.29 -6.78
N GLY A 367 -18.31 -30.01 -7.07
CA GLY A 367 -18.86 -28.95 -6.25
C GLY A 367 -18.09 -28.68 -4.96
N ILE A 368 -18.44 -27.59 -4.29
CA ILE A 368 -17.96 -27.25 -2.94
C ILE A 368 -19.05 -27.60 -1.93
N LYS A 369 -18.75 -28.49 -0.99
CA LYS A 369 -19.67 -28.83 0.10
C LYS A 369 -19.57 -27.81 1.23
N ALA A 370 -20.67 -27.13 1.52
CA ALA A 370 -20.76 -26.17 2.61
C ALA A 370 -22.17 -26.14 3.18
N ASP A 371 -22.31 -26.00 4.50
CA ASP A 371 -23.59 -25.89 5.22
C ASP A 371 -24.58 -27.03 4.88
N GLY A 372 -24.06 -28.23 4.62
CA GLY A 372 -24.87 -29.42 4.25
C GLY A 372 -25.34 -29.47 2.79
N LYS A 373 -24.97 -28.47 1.98
CA LYS A 373 -25.31 -28.36 0.56
C LYS A 373 -24.07 -28.51 -0.32
N ILE A 374 -24.26 -28.82 -1.60
CA ILE A 374 -23.21 -28.88 -2.61
C ILE A 374 -23.48 -27.77 -3.63
N PHE A 375 -22.47 -26.93 -3.83
CA PHE A 375 -22.52 -25.79 -4.77
C PHE A 375 -21.68 -26.13 -5.99
N HIS A 376 -22.31 -26.28 -7.14
CA HIS A 376 -21.66 -26.57 -8.41
C HIS A 376 -21.33 -25.29 -9.20
N ASN A 377 -22.13 -24.24 -9.05
CA ASN A 377 -21.83 -22.96 -9.66
C ASN A 377 -20.91 -22.16 -8.73
N LEU A 378 -19.69 -21.98 -9.15
CA LEU A 378 -18.65 -21.32 -8.41
C LEU A 378 -18.19 -20.07 -9.17
N PHE A 379 -17.47 -19.18 -8.49
CA PHE A 379 -16.83 -18.03 -9.12
C PHE A 379 -15.46 -17.78 -8.50
N LEU A 380 -14.59 -17.12 -9.24
CA LEU A 380 -13.29 -16.74 -8.74
C LEU A 380 -13.42 -15.43 -7.94
N SER A 381 -12.90 -15.44 -6.73
CA SER A 381 -12.95 -14.31 -5.82
C SER A 381 -11.64 -14.18 -5.05
N ASN A 382 -11.28 -12.96 -4.74
CA ASN A 382 -10.11 -12.63 -3.90
C ASN A 382 -10.53 -12.28 -2.46
N SER A 383 -11.50 -12.97 -1.91
CA SER A 383 -12.09 -12.65 -0.59
C SER A 383 -11.12 -12.82 0.59
N SER A 384 -10.03 -13.56 0.42
CA SER A 384 -9.01 -13.83 1.45
C SER A 384 -7.61 -13.34 1.08
N GLY A 385 -7.53 -12.42 0.12
CA GLY A 385 -6.25 -11.94 -0.40
C GLY A 385 -5.56 -12.91 -1.37
N CYS A 386 -6.19 -14.05 -1.66
CA CYS A 386 -5.76 -15.01 -2.68
C CYS A 386 -6.92 -15.32 -3.60
N LEU A 387 -6.64 -15.43 -4.90
CA LEU A 387 -7.63 -15.89 -5.85
C LEU A 387 -8.01 -17.33 -5.55
N ALA A 388 -9.26 -17.57 -5.28
CA ALA A 388 -9.80 -18.90 -4.94
C ALA A 388 -11.23 -19.04 -5.41
N PRO A 389 -11.67 -20.28 -5.69
CA PRO A 389 -13.08 -20.56 -5.94
C PRO A 389 -13.93 -20.28 -4.71
N SER A 390 -15.08 -19.70 -4.94
CA SER A 390 -16.07 -19.40 -3.91
C SER A 390 -17.46 -19.83 -4.39
N ARG A 391 -18.35 -20.13 -3.44
CA ARG A 391 -19.72 -20.53 -3.74
C ARG A 391 -20.63 -19.32 -3.95
N LEU A 392 -21.72 -19.50 -4.67
CA LEU A 392 -22.86 -18.60 -4.63
C LEU A 392 -23.69 -18.89 -3.37
N ASP A 393 -24.46 -17.90 -2.88
CA ASP A 393 -25.32 -18.04 -1.70
C ASP A 393 -26.44 -19.08 -1.93
N ASP A 394 -26.92 -19.22 -3.16
CA ASP A 394 -27.90 -20.23 -3.58
C ASP A 394 -27.23 -21.30 -4.45
N GLU A 395 -27.31 -22.55 -4.02
CA GLU A 395 -26.76 -23.70 -4.73
C GLU A 395 -27.31 -23.88 -6.16
N ASN A 396 -28.53 -23.39 -6.40
CA ASN A 396 -29.21 -23.46 -7.69
C ASN A 396 -29.22 -22.12 -8.44
N ALA A 397 -28.56 -21.09 -7.89
CA ALA A 397 -28.57 -19.76 -8.51
C ALA A 397 -27.94 -19.80 -9.90
N VAL A 398 -28.67 -19.25 -10.86
CA VAL A 398 -28.07 -18.86 -12.13
C VAL A 398 -27.21 -17.65 -11.85
N PRO A 399 -25.91 -17.68 -12.19
CA PRO A 399 -25.04 -16.55 -11.94
C PRO A 399 -25.53 -15.32 -12.69
N ASP A 400 -25.93 -14.33 -11.94
CA ASP A 400 -26.20 -12.98 -12.41
C ASP A 400 -25.40 -11.98 -11.57
N ASN A 401 -25.37 -10.72 -11.99
CA ASN A 401 -24.59 -9.70 -11.30
C ASN A 401 -25.03 -9.50 -9.84
N GLU A 402 -26.32 -9.69 -9.52
CA GLU A 402 -26.82 -9.51 -8.16
C GLU A 402 -26.38 -10.62 -7.22
N ASN A 403 -26.40 -11.87 -7.70
CA ASN A 403 -25.91 -12.99 -6.91
C ASN A 403 -24.39 -12.89 -6.67
N LEU A 404 -23.63 -12.47 -7.67
CA LEU A 404 -22.18 -12.25 -7.55
C LEU A 404 -21.88 -11.10 -6.59
N LYS A 405 -22.63 -10.01 -6.62
CA LYS A 405 -22.49 -8.91 -5.64
C LYS A 405 -22.77 -9.38 -4.21
N LYS A 406 -23.83 -10.16 -3.99
CA LYS A 406 -24.12 -10.76 -2.68
C LYS A 406 -23.01 -11.67 -2.19
N ALA A 407 -22.45 -12.45 -3.08
CA ALA A 407 -21.32 -13.32 -2.79
C ALA A 407 -19.97 -12.57 -2.67
N LYS A 408 -19.96 -11.24 -2.84
CA LYS A 408 -18.78 -10.39 -2.79
C LYS A 408 -17.68 -10.83 -3.76
N ALA A 409 -18.08 -11.25 -4.98
CA ALA A 409 -17.13 -11.61 -6.03
C ALA A 409 -16.38 -10.37 -6.52
N ASP A 410 -15.10 -10.55 -6.83
CA ASP A 410 -14.33 -9.54 -7.52
C ASP A 410 -14.58 -9.61 -9.02
N SER A 411 -14.51 -8.46 -9.68
CA SER A 411 -14.51 -8.38 -11.14
C SER A 411 -13.10 -8.17 -11.67
N TYR A 412 -12.83 -8.71 -12.86
CA TYR A 412 -11.51 -8.73 -13.46
C TYR A 412 -11.51 -8.22 -14.90
N LYS A 413 -10.54 -7.39 -15.24
CA LYS A 413 -10.10 -7.23 -16.63
C LYS A 413 -9.20 -8.41 -16.96
N ILE A 414 -9.38 -9.03 -18.12
CA ILE A 414 -8.77 -10.32 -18.45
C ILE A 414 -7.93 -10.17 -19.70
N TYR A 415 -6.69 -10.62 -19.65
CA TYR A 415 -5.73 -10.55 -20.72
C TYR A 415 -5.10 -11.92 -20.98
N LEU A 416 -5.09 -12.35 -22.24
CA LEU A 416 -4.34 -13.53 -22.67
C LEU A 416 -2.90 -13.11 -22.96
N ILE A 417 -1.92 -13.84 -22.40
CA ILE A 417 -0.51 -13.65 -22.71
C ILE A 417 -0.22 -14.33 -24.06
N GLU A 418 0.20 -13.56 -25.04
CA GLU A 418 0.58 -14.03 -26.35
C GLU A 418 2.04 -14.55 -26.31
N LYS A 419 2.23 -15.82 -26.70
CA LYS A 419 3.55 -16.50 -26.70
C LYS A 419 4.35 -16.17 -27.94
#